data_2edb9fac021b60eee8a2148cc6c7f629
#
_entry.id   2edb9fac021b60eee8a2148cc6c7f629
#
_cell.length_a   1.000
_cell.length_b   1.000
_cell.length_c   1.000
_cell.angle_alpha   90.00
_cell.angle_beta   90.00
_cell.angle_gamma   90.00
#
_symmetry.space_group_name_H-M   'P 1'
#
loop_
_entity.id
_entity.type
_entity.pdbx_description
1 polymer ?
#
loop_
_entity_poly.entity_id
_entity_poly.type
_entity_poly.pdbx_seq_one_letter_code
_entity_poly.pdbx_strand_id
1 'polypeptide(L)'
;MDWRSAFNFSERVLLSIPSKEVLNPLAVSKYNRKFGNGFSTATHFNDDKSAFAITIHHREGKNEKYKIYLFGTDLTQQLKYDFSDQIEEKNYAFENIATSKDLKTLYFMGKAFFKKRRFDAKERKYQYELVKITNAGHSTQKFADEGRFPESLKPILIDNKLISVGFYADRKDNRYNGLAYFEMNSNSLAIQSKKYNPFSKQFMDDKFGREVDAVVKNLIFKDIHITPNKDIVFSAEEYFVTKGEEFDGNGRRIIEKFHYNDIVCAKLSAQGDMKWARNINKTEVTKGDAAYASYSIFGHGEDMFLFINSGENPQKLSNERIMFKQGYSRNPNVFVIKIDEKGNLSHKKLIDDKEVRLPIMVSRPFVDKASDNLLFYAKRGTKKQMVRVNIGVAPSEPSK
;
A
#
# COMPACT_ATOMS: atom_id res chain seq x y z
N MET A 1 -31.86 11.89 -4.39
CA MET A 1 -31.84 11.39 -2.99
C MET A 1 -31.57 12.57 -2.09
N ASP A 2 -32.52 12.95 -1.26
CA ASP A 2 -32.33 14.06 -0.32
C ASP A 2 -31.50 13.57 0.86
N TRP A 3 -30.21 13.92 0.85
CA TRP A 3 -29.23 13.58 1.89
C TRP A 3 -29.48 14.27 3.24
N ARG A 4 -30.57 15.06 3.37
CA ARG A 4 -31.03 15.65 4.62
C ARG A 4 -31.92 14.72 5.45
N SER A 5 -32.36 13.57 4.88
CA SER A 5 -33.05 12.55 5.64
C SER A 5 -32.06 11.81 6.54
N ALA A 6 -32.23 11.97 7.83
CA ALA A 6 -31.45 11.49 8.95
C ALA A 6 -30.63 10.22 8.66
N PHE A 7 -29.30 10.35 8.63
CA PHE A 7 -28.44 9.19 8.75
C PHE A 7 -28.61 8.62 10.16
N ASN A 8 -29.30 7.53 10.27
CA ASN A 8 -29.34 6.76 11.51
C ASN A 8 -28.02 5.98 11.61
N PHE A 9 -27.12 6.47 12.44
CA PHE A 9 -25.92 5.74 12.81
C PHE A 9 -26.26 4.79 13.95
N SER A 10 -25.91 3.52 13.79
CA SER A 10 -25.91 2.54 14.87
C SER A 10 -24.47 2.19 15.22
N GLU A 11 -24.14 2.15 16.49
CA GLU A 11 -22.84 1.71 16.98
C GLU A 11 -22.93 0.25 17.40
N ARG A 12 -21.93 -0.54 17.03
CA ARG A 12 -21.78 -1.93 17.43
C ARG A 12 -20.38 -2.17 17.97
N VAL A 13 -20.27 -2.73 19.17
CA VAL A 13 -19.00 -3.20 19.72
C VAL A 13 -18.62 -4.49 18.98
N LEU A 14 -17.55 -4.44 18.19
CA LEU A 14 -17.02 -5.59 17.46
C LEU A 14 -16.17 -6.49 18.36
N LEU A 15 -15.33 -5.89 19.20
CA LEU A 15 -14.40 -6.58 20.08
C LEU A 15 -14.39 -5.91 21.45
N SER A 16 -14.40 -6.74 22.49
CA SER A 16 -14.14 -6.33 23.86
C SER A 16 -12.92 -7.10 24.39
N ILE A 17 -11.93 -6.39 24.89
CA ILE A 17 -10.70 -6.97 25.40
C ILE A 17 -10.66 -6.72 26.90
N PRO A 18 -10.56 -7.76 27.73
CA PRO A 18 -10.43 -7.60 29.17
C PRO A 18 -9.21 -6.75 29.53
N SER A 19 -9.37 -5.80 30.45
CA SER A 19 -8.30 -4.89 30.87
C SER A 19 -7.05 -5.60 31.39
N LYS A 20 -7.20 -6.83 31.93
CA LYS A 20 -6.09 -7.67 32.37
C LYS A 20 -5.21 -8.17 31.21
N GLU A 21 -5.73 -8.20 29.98
CA GLU A 21 -4.99 -8.57 28.77
C GLU A 21 -4.28 -7.36 28.14
N VAL A 22 -4.63 -6.16 28.59
CA VAL A 22 -3.96 -4.92 28.20
C VAL A 22 -2.94 -4.59 29.27
N LEU A 23 -1.67 -4.47 28.90
CA LEU A 23 -0.60 -4.13 29.84
C LEU A 23 -0.95 -2.90 30.67
N ASN A 24 -0.63 -2.98 31.97
CA ASN A 24 -0.83 -1.89 32.91
C ASN A 24 -0.34 -0.53 32.34
N PRO A 25 -1.22 0.47 32.20
CA PRO A 25 -0.88 1.78 31.64
C PRO A 25 0.30 2.47 32.35
N LEU A 26 0.55 2.16 33.62
CA LEU A 26 1.67 2.72 34.39
C LEU A 26 3.02 2.10 34.03
N ALA A 27 3.07 0.84 33.61
CA ALA A 27 4.28 0.22 33.05
C ALA A 27 4.62 0.76 31.64
N VAL A 28 3.60 1.25 30.94
CA VAL A 28 3.66 1.83 29.62
C VAL A 28 4.49 3.12 29.56
N SER A 29 4.52 3.95 30.62
CA SER A 29 5.18 5.27 30.54
C SER A 29 6.72 5.19 30.43
N LYS A 30 7.39 4.19 30.99
CA LYS A 30 8.84 3.97 30.85
C LYS A 30 9.22 3.18 29.58
N TYR A 31 8.36 2.30 29.11
CA TYR A 31 8.58 1.46 27.93
C TYR A 31 8.16 2.16 26.63
N ASN A 32 7.18 3.07 26.67
CA ASN A 32 6.59 3.74 25.52
C ASN A 32 7.54 4.62 24.70
N ARG A 33 8.63 5.09 25.29
CA ARG A 33 9.59 5.92 24.55
C ARG A 33 10.48 5.12 23.60
N LYS A 34 10.55 3.81 23.73
CA LYS A 34 11.48 2.97 22.96
C LYS A 34 10.80 1.84 22.15
N PHE A 35 9.63 1.34 22.55
CA PHE A 35 9.03 0.12 21.98
C PHE A 35 7.52 0.21 21.70
N GLY A 36 6.91 1.35 21.80
CA GLY A 36 5.44 1.47 21.69
C GLY A 36 4.72 0.96 22.94
N ASN A 37 3.42 1.16 22.98
CA ASN A 37 2.55 0.73 24.07
C ASN A 37 2.42 -0.79 23.99
N GLY A 38 2.96 -1.63 24.76
CA GLY A 38 2.84 -3.10 24.73
C GLY A 38 1.49 -3.67 24.26
N PHE A 39 0.69 -2.89 23.59
CA PHE A 39 -0.60 -3.16 22.97
C PHE A 39 -0.74 -2.32 21.70
N SER A 40 -1.02 -2.96 20.58
CA SER A 40 -1.34 -2.28 19.33
C SER A 40 -2.44 -3.03 18.58
N THR A 41 -3.24 -2.28 17.84
CA THR A 41 -4.23 -2.83 16.92
C THR A 41 -3.94 -2.35 15.51
N ALA A 42 -4.20 -3.20 14.53
CA ALA A 42 -4.20 -2.80 13.13
C ALA A 42 -5.39 -3.42 12.43
N THR A 43 -5.92 -2.70 11.44
CA THR A 43 -7.00 -3.18 10.58
C THR A 43 -6.45 -3.34 9.17
N HIS A 44 -6.69 -4.51 8.59
CA HIS A 44 -6.25 -4.88 7.25
C HIS A 44 -7.46 -5.25 6.42
N PHE A 45 -7.64 -4.60 5.27
CA PHE A 45 -8.70 -4.93 4.32
C PHE A 45 -8.17 -5.85 3.23
N ASN A 46 -9.01 -6.79 2.78
CA ASN A 46 -8.74 -7.52 1.55
C ASN A 46 -8.94 -6.61 0.31
N ASP A 47 -8.53 -7.05 -0.87
CA ASP A 47 -8.43 -6.19 -2.06
C ASP A 47 -9.77 -5.63 -2.54
N ASP A 48 -10.84 -6.43 -2.47
CA ASP A 48 -12.20 -6.02 -2.86
C ASP A 48 -12.96 -5.33 -1.73
N LYS A 49 -12.34 -5.20 -0.54
CA LYS A 49 -12.93 -4.63 0.68
C LYS A 49 -14.21 -5.32 1.15
N SER A 50 -14.40 -6.58 0.77
CA SER A 50 -15.53 -7.41 1.23
C SER A 50 -15.32 -7.95 2.65
N ALA A 51 -14.08 -7.89 3.16
CA ALA A 51 -13.72 -8.33 4.49
C ALA A 51 -12.55 -7.51 5.07
N PHE A 52 -12.44 -7.53 6.38
CA PHE A 52 -11.30 -6.95 7.07
C PHE A 52 -10.89 -7.81 8.26
N ALA A 53 -9.58 -7.83 8.52
CA ALA A 53 -9.02 -8.47 9.70
C ALA A 53 -8.58 -7.41 10.71
N ILE A 54 -8.88 -7.63 11.98
CA ILE A 54 -8.32 -6.87 13.11
C ILE A 54 -7.27 -7.73 13.78
N THR A 55 -6.04 -7.22 13.81
CA THR A 55 -4.96 -7.83 14.59
C THR A 55 -4.79 -7.08 15.90
N ILE A 56 -4.65 -7.83 16.97
CA ILE A 56 -4.36 -7.31 18.29
C ILE A 56 -3.03 -7.90 18.73
N HIS A 57 -2.05 -7.04 18.89
CA HIS A 57 -0.75 -7.38 19.41
C HIS A 57 -0.62 -6.88 20.84
N HIS A 58 -0.30 -7.77 21.75
CA HIS A 58 -0.03 -7.43 23.14
C HIS A 58 1.10 -8.30 23.69
N ARG A 59 1.65 -7.90 24.83
CA ARG A 59 2.72 -8.63 25.47
C ARG A 59 2.25 -9.16 26.80
N GLU A 60 2.45 -10.45 27.03
CA GLU A 60 2.24 -11.09 28.32
C GLU A 60 3.59 -11.53 28.89
N GLY A 61 4.09 -10.79 29.89
CA GLY A 61 5.44 -10.99 30.41
C GLY A 61 6.52 -10.70 29.35
N LYS A 62 7.26 -11.72 28.94
CA LYS A 62 8.26 -11.63 27.86
C LYS A 62 7.73 -12.11 26.50
N ASN A 63 6.52 -12.64 26.45
CA ASN A 63 5.96 -13.27 25.26
C ASN A 63 5.10 -12.28 24.48
N GLU A 64 5.31 -12.20 23.17
CA GLU A 64 4.45 -11.48 22.25
C GLU A 64 3.22 -12.35 21.94
N LYS A 65 2.04 -11.76 21.98
CA LYS A 65 0.76 -12.41 21.73
C LYS A 65 0.04 -11.71 20.59
N TYR A 66 -0.52 -12.49 19.67
CA TYR A 66 -1.25 -11.95 18.52
C TYR A 66 -2.62 -12.63 18.43
N LYS A 67 -3.67 -11.83 18.55
CA LYS A 67 -5.05 -12.28 18.26
C LYS A 67 -5.49 -11.70 16.93
N ILE A 68 -6.10 -12.53 16.09
CA ILE A 68 -6.53 -12.19 14.75
C ILE A 68 -8.03 -12.48 14.66
N TYR A 69 -8.79 -11.50 14.18
CA TYR A 69 -10.22 -11.58 13.98
C TYR A 69 -10.53 -11.19 12.54
N LEU A 70 -11.31 -12.00 11.82
CA LEU A 70 -11.80 -11.70 10.49
C LEU A 70 -13.28 -11.39 10.54
N PHE A 71 -13.68 -10.31 9.89
CA PHE A 71 -15.05 -9.83 9.77
C PHE A 71 -15.44 -9.66 8.30
N GLY A 72 -16.68 -9.96 7.97
CA GLY A 72 -17.32 -9.52 6.73
C GLY A 72 -17.75 -8.06 6.81
N THR A 73 -18.23 -7.51 5.70
CA THR A 73 -18.78 -6.13 5.64
C THR A 73 -20.07 -5.96 6.44
N ASP A 74 -20.77 -7.03 6.74
CA ASP A 74 -21.93 -7.09 7.65
C ASP A 74 -21.52 -7.01 9.13
N LEU A 75 -20.22 -6.88 9.41
CA LEU A 75 -19.62 -6.88 10.73
C LEU A 75 -19.77 -8.20 11.49
N THR A 76 -20.09 -9.29 10.80
CA THR A 76 -20.15 -10.63 11.39
C THR A 76 -18.75 -11.22 11.48
N GLN A 77 -18.39 -11.69 12.68
CA GLN A 77 -17.11 -12.36 12.89
C GLN A 77 -17.12 -13.73 12.22
N GLN A 78 -16.21 -13.91 11.25
CA GLN A 78 -16.06 -15.15 10.47
C GLN A 78 -14.98 -16.06 11.05
N LEU A 79 -13.91 -15.48 11.62
CA LEU A 79 -12.79 -16.21 12.16
C LEU A 79 -12.22 -15.50 13.38
N LYS A 80 -11.81 -16.28 14.36
CA LYS A 80 -11.01 -15.83 15.52
C LYS A 80 -9.85 -16.80 15.70
N TYR A 81 -8.64 -16.27 15.78
CA TYR A 81 -7.46 -17.10 15.94
C TYR A 81 -6.47 -16.46 16.93
N ASP A 82 -5.94 -17.27 17.85
CA ASP A 82 -4.85 -16.89 18.73
C ASP A 82 -3.54 -17.44 18.17
N PHE A 83 -2.69 -16.54 17.67
CA PHE A 83 -1.42 -16.87 17.04
C PHE A 83 -0.25 -16.84 18.05
N SER A 84 -0.52 -16.96 19.34
CA SER A 84 0.43 -16.72 20.41
C SER A 84 1.46 -17.84 20.62
N ASP A 85 1.09 -19.08 20.32
CA ASP A 85 1.83 -20.25 20.80
C ASP A 85 3.07 -20.63 19.98
N GLN A 86 3.31 -19.95 18.85
CA GLN A 86 4.40 -20.32 17.93
C GLN A 86 5.43 -19.22 17.70
N ILE A 87 5.39 -18.15 18.51
CA ILE A 87 6.22 -16.96 18.30
C ILE A 87 7.31 -16.83 19.36
N GLU A 88 7.69 -17.89 20.04
CA GLU A 88 8.71 -17.81 21.10
C GLU A 88 10.04 -17.21 20.61
N GLU A 89 10.36 -17.35 19.33
CA GLU A 89 11.63 -16.88 18.75
C GLU A 89 11.52 -15.70 17.78
N LYS A 90 10.30 -15.24 17.42
CA LYS A 90 10.11 -14.23 16.38
C LYS A 90 9.06 -13.18 16.74
N ASN A 91 9.27 -11.96 16.29
CA ASN A 91 8.27 -10.91 16.31
C ASN A 91 7.69 -10.77 14.90
N TYR A 92 6.37 -10.60 14.78
CA TYR A 92 5.69 -10.45 13.51
C TYR A 92 5.21 -9.01 13.29
N ALA A 93 5.37 -8.54 12.06
CA ALA A 93 4.67 -7.38 11.54
C ALA A 93 3.77 -7.86 10.40
N PHE A 94 2.47 -7.95 10.64
CA PHE A 94 1.50 -8.28 9.62
C PHE A 94 1.28 -7.08 8.70
N GLU A 95 1.30 -7.31 7.39
CA GLU A 95 1.24 -6.24 6.40
C GLU A 95 -0.02 -6.29 5.54
N ASN A 96 -0.31 -7.45 4.94
CA ASN A 96 -1.36 -7.59 3.95
C ASN A 96 -2.16 -8.88 4.15
N ILE A 97 -3.41 -8.88 3.69
CA ILE A 97 -4.27 -10.06 3.74
C ILE A 97 -4.86 -10.41 2.37
N ALA A 98 -5.18 -11.68 2.19
CA ALA A 98 -6.15 -12.17 1.22
C ALA A 98 -7.10 -13.13 1.93
N THR A 99 -8.32 -13.27 1.40
CA THR A 99 -9.34 -14.15 1.98
C THR A 99 -9.94 -15.08 0.94
N SER A 100 -10.38 -16.27 1.35
CA SER A 100 -11.26 -17.07 0.52
C SER A 100 -12.63 -16.37 0.36
N LYS A 101 -13.35 -16.66 -0.73
CA LYS A 101 -14.67 -16.05 -1.01
C LYS A 101 -15.69 -16.33 0.10
N ASP A 102 -15.60 -17.49 0.75
CA ASP A 102 -16.48 -17.90 1.85
C ASP A 102 -16.01 -17.38 3.22
N LEU A 103 -14.95 -16.59 3.27
CA LEU A 103 -14.32 -16.01 4.46
C LEU A 103 -13.90 -17.03 5.54
N LYS A 104 -13.76 -18.32 5.19
CA LYS A 104 -13.32 -19.37 6.12
C LYS A 104 -11.82 -19.51 6.19
N THR A 105 -11.10 -18.92 5.23
CA THR A 105 -9.65 -18.93 5.18
C THR A 105 -9.11 -17.52 5.06
N LEU A 106 -8.19 -17.19 5.93
CA LEU A 106 -7.41 -15.95 5.92
C LEU A 106 -5.96 -16.27 5.59
N TYR A 107 -5.41 -15.60 4.59
CA TYR A 107 -4.00 -15.61 4.25
C TYR A 107 -3.39 -14.29 4.72
N PHE A 108 -2.43 -14.36 5.62
CA PHE A 108 -1.79 -13.20 6.20
C PHE A 108 -0.32 -13.16 5.80
N MET A 109 0.10 -12.10 5.11
CA MET A 109 1.50 -11.85 4.78
C MET A 109 2.13 -10.97 5.83
N GLY A 110 3.30 -11.35 6.31
CA GLY A 110 4.02 -10.57 7.30
C GLY A 110 5.53 -10.77 7.28
N LYS A 111 6.21 -9.89 7.99
CA LYS A 111 7.62 -10.01 8.31
C LYS A 111 7.81 -10.72 9.63
N ALA A 112 8.53 -11.82 9.62
CA ALA A 112 8.96 -12.52 10.83
C ALA A 112 10.38 -12.05 11.19
N PHE A 113 10.51 -11.28 12.26
CA PHE A 113 11.79 -10.76 12.76
C PHE A 113 12.40 -11.75 13.72
N PHE A 114 13.65 -12.14 13.49
CA PHE A 114 14.37 -13.05 14.37
C PHE A 114 14.76 -12.36 15.68
N LYS A 115 14.46 -12.95 16.82
CA LYS A 115 14.93 -12.49 18.12
C LYS A 115 16.45 -12.73 18.20
N LYS A 116 17.16 -11.66 18.56
CA LYS A 116 18.61 -11.55 18.78
C LYS A 116 19.43 -12.85 18.67
N ARG A 117 19.92 -13.15 17.50
CA ARG A 117 21.22 -13.80 17.33
C ARG A 117 22.25 -12.70 16.97
N ARG A 118 23.54 -12.93 17.23
CA ARG A 118 24.61 -12.11 16.59
C ARG A 118 24.44 -12.35 15.09
N PHE A 119 23.76 -11.42 14.41
CA PHE A 119 23.62 -11.49 12.97
C PHE A 119 25.02 -11.23 12.39
N ASP A 120 25.51 -12.17 11.63
CA ASP A 120 26.56 -11.88 10.67
C ASP A 120 26.05 -10.71 9.81
N ALA A 121 26.92 -9.75 9.50
CA ALA A 121 26.58 -8.60 8.64
C ALA A 121 25.94 -9.03 7.31
N LYS A 122 25.92 -10.30 6.99
CA LYS A 122 25.37 -10.94 5.80
C LYS A 122 23.93 -11.45 5.92
N GLU A 123 23.29 -11.50 7.06
CA GLU A 123 21.93 -12.07 7.22
C GLU A 123 20.86 -10.99 7.35
N ARG A 124 19.68 -11.18 6.74
CA ARG A 124 18.51 -10.31 7.01
C ARG A 124 18.00 -10.55 8.42
N LYS A 125 17.51 -9.48 9.05
CA LYS A 125 16.90 -9.53 10.38
C LYS A 125 15.49 -10.11 10.37
N TYR A 126 14.90 -10.30 9.22
CA TYR A 126 13.54 -10.81 9.01
C TYR A 126 13.45 -11.63 7.73
N GLN A 127 12.40 -12.42 7.64
CA GLN A 127 11.95 -13.09 6.42
C GLN A 127 10.46 -12.82 6.19
N TYR A 128 10.00 -12.89 4.95
CA TYR A 128 8.58 -12.89 4.68
C TYR A 128 8.00 -14.27 4.93
N GLU A 129 6.83 -14.29 5.57
CA GLU A 129 6.05 -15.49 5.82
C GLU A 129 4.59 -15.26 5.46
N LEU A 130 4.00 -16.19 4.74
CA LEU A 130 2.57 -16.26 4.50
C LEU A 130 1.96 -17.25 5.47
N VAL A 131 1.04 -16.78 6.29
CA VAL A 131 0.32 -17.60 7.26
C VAL A 131 -1.10 -17.82 6.76
N LYS A 132 -1.47 -19.06 6.51
CA LYS A 132 -2.86 -19.47 6.26
C LYS A 132 -3.51 -19.79 7.59
N ILE A 133 -4.65 -19.19 7.87
CA ILE A 133 -5.40 -19.36 9.11
C ILE A 133 -6.80 -19.84 8.77
N THR A 134 -7.25 -20.87 9.49
CA THR A 134 -8.61 -21.41 9.45
C THR A 134 -9.07 -21.64 10.88
N ASN A 135 -10.32 -22.01 11.09
CA ASN A 135 -10.81 -22.42 12.43
C ASN A 135 -10.15 -23.70 12.95
N ALA A 136 -9.57 -24.53 12.08
CA ALA A 136 -8.87 -25.76 12.43
C ALA A 136 -7.40 -25.56 12.83
N GLY A 137 -6.82 -24.37 12.54
CA GLY A 137 -5.43 -24.10 12.82
C GLY A 137 -4.77 -23.22 11.77
N HIS A 138 -3.43 -23.17 11.76
CA HIS A 138 -2.67 -22.43 10.78
C HIS A 138 -1.55 -23.28 10.15
N SER A 139 -1.08 -22.80 9.00
CA SER A 139 0.13 -23.26 8.33
C SER A 139 0.93 -22.07 7.81
N THR A 140 2.23 -22.24 7.66
CA THR A 140 3.13 -21.14 7.29
C THR A 140 4.02 -21.51 6.13
N GLN A 141 4.11 -20.65 5.12
CA GLN A 141 5.06 -20.70 4.01
C GLN A 141 6.10 -19.59 4.18
N LYS A 142 7.36 -19.95 4.17
CA LYS A 142 8.48 -19.01 4.22
C LYS A 142 8.93 -18.66 2.80
N PHE A 143 9.23 -17.39 2.56
CA PHE A 143 9.83 -16.92 1.32
C PHE A 143 11.32 -16.66 1.55
N ALA A 144 12.09 -17.72 1.48
CA ALA A 144 13.54 -17.66 1.50
C ALA A 144 14.08 -18.25 0.19
N ASP A 145 15.01 -17.56 -0.43
CA ASP A 145 15.73 -18.06 -1.60
C ASP A 145 17.21 -17.68 -1.47
N GLU A 146 18.09 -18.55 -1.92
CA GLU A 146 19.53 -18.30 -1.88
C GLU A 146 19.90 -17.08 -2.75
N GLY A 147 20.45 -16.05 -2.10
CA GLY A 147 20.91 -14.84 -2.76
C GLY A 147 19.83 -13.86 -3.24
N ARG A 148 18.53 -14.18 -3.10
CA ARG A 148 17.42 -13.29 -3.45
C ARG A 148 16.50 -13.06 -2.27
N PHE A 149 16.17 -11.81 -2.04
CA PHE A 149 15.40 -11.38 -0.87
C PHE A 149 14.08 -10.73 -1.33
N PRO A 150 12.95 -11.46 -1.24
CA PRO A 150 11.64 -10.87 -1.46
C PRO A 150 11.38 -9.73 -0.45
N GLU A 151 10.67 -8.69 -0.91
CA GLU A 151 10.32 -7.53 -0.12
C GLU A 151 8.94 -7.02 -0.51
N SER A 152 8.18 -6.49 0.48
CA SER A 152 6.85 -5.93 0.27
C SER A 152 5.89 -6.88 -0.48
N LEU A 153 5.91 -8.17 -0.12
CA LEU A 153 5.03 -9.16 -0.72
C LEU A 153 3.57 -8.91 -0.33
N LYS A 154 2.68 -8.99 -1.31
CA LYS A 154 1.24 -8.95 -1.11
C LYS A 154 0.59 -10.24 -1.61
N PRO A 155 -0.20 -10.94 -0.77
CA PRO A 155 -0.95 -12.11 -1.20
C PRO A 155 -2.22 -11.66 -1.93
N ILE A 156 -2.58 -12.36 -2.98
CA ILE A 156 -3.81 -12.21 -3.75
C ILE A 156 -4.38 -13.59 -4.08
N LEU A 157 -5.71 -13.68 -4.15
CA LEU A 157 -6.38 -14.90 -4.54
C LEU A 157 -7.16 -14.65 -5.84
N ILE A 158 -6.71 -15.27 -6.94
CA ILE A 158 -7.32 -15.17 -8.26
C ILE A 158 -7.79 -16.58 -8.68
N ASP A 159 -9.10 -16.77 -8.85
CA ASP A 159 -9.67 -18.04 -9.32
C ASP A 159 -9.10 -19.27 -8.58
N ASN A 160 -9.02 -19.21 -7.26
CA ASN A 160 -8.43 -20.21 -6.36
C ASN A 160 -6.91 -20.39 -6.44
N LYS A 161 -6.21 -19.61 -7.26
CA LYS A 161 -4.75 -19.52 -7.24
C LYS A 161 -4.31 -18.52 -6.19
N LEU A 162 -3.47 -18.94 -5.27
CA LEU A 162 -2.86 -18.08 -4.28
C LEU A 162 -1.52 -17.58 -4.84
N ILE A 163 -1.44 -16.27 -5.02
CA ILE A 163 -0.27 -15.61 -5.61
C ILE A 163 0.29 -14.62 -4.59
N SER A 164 1.60 -14.47 -4.52
CA SER A 164 2.25 -13.38 -3.80
C SER A 164 3.15 -12.60 -4.75
N VAL A 165 2.96 -11.29 -4.82
CA VAL A 165 3.73 -10.38 -5.68
C VAL A 165 4.36 -9.28 -4.83
N GLY A 166 5.58 -8.91 -5.15
CA GLY A 166 6.29 -7.80 -4.51
C GLY A 166 7.61 -7.53 -5.21
N PHE A 167 8.53 -6.93 -4.49
CA PHE A 167 9.88 -6.67 -4.99
C PHE A 167 10.84 -7.78 -4.60
N TYR A 168 12.00 -7.82 -5.26
CA TYR A 168 13.14 -8.58 -4.78
C TYR A 168 14.44 -7.77 -4.87
N ALA A 169 15.38 -8.15 -4.05
CA ALA A 169 16.74 -7.62 -4.04
C ALA A 169 17.73 -8.79 -4.02
N ASP A 170 18.89 -8.63 -4.68
CA ASP A 170 20.00 -9.56 -4.58
C ASP A 170 20.90 -9.25 -3.36
N ARG A 171 20.58 -8.18 -2.66
CA ARG A 171 21.27 -7.73 -1.45
C ARG A 171 20.25 -7.49 -0.33
N LYS A 172 20.74 -7.40 0.89
CA LYS A 172 19.95 -7.20 2.12
C LYS A 172 19.44 -5.80 2.33
N ASP A 173 19.82 -4.86 1.52
CA ASP A 173 19.78 -3.43 1.79
C ASP A 173 18.72 -2.70 0.97
N ASN A 174 17.52 -3.13 0.90
CA ASN A 174 16.39 -2.44 0.23
C ASN A 174 16.73 -1.87 -1.17
N ARG A 175 17.69 -2.48 -1.88
CA ARG A 175 18.01 -2.17 -3.27
C ARG A 175 17.27 -3.16 -4.14
N TYR A 176 16.23 -2.67 -4.79
CA TYR A 176 15.34 -3.53 -5.56
C TYR A 176 15.87 -3.72 -6.98
N ASN A 177 15.88 -4.97 -7.41
CA ASN A 177 16.33 -5.38 -8.74
C ASN A 177 15.14 -5.61 -9.69
N GLY A 178 13.93 -5.82 -9.13
CA GLY A 178 12.75 -6.10 -9.92
C GLY A 178 11.60 -6.64 -9.09
N LEU A 179 10.68 -7.37 -9.73
CA LEU A 179 9.49 -7.96 -9.13
C LEU A 179 9.67 -9.46 -8.90
N ALA A 180 9.22 -9.90 -7.72
CA ALA A 180 9.08 -11.31 -7.38
C ALA A 180 7.62 -11.75 -7.53
N TYR A 181 7.41 -12.94 -8.08
CA TYR A 181 6.13 -13.60 -8.21
C TYR A 181 6.23 -15.01 -7.67
N PHE A 182 5.27 -15.40 -6.84
CA PHE A 182 5.15 -16.76 -6.29
C PHE A 182 3.72 -17.23 -6.47
N GLU A 183 3.52 -18.33 -7.16
CA GLU A 183 2.25 -19.06 -7.23
C GLU A 183 2.31 -20.23 -6.25
N MET A 184 1.29 -20.34 -5.42
CA MET A 184 1.22 -21.33 -4.34
C MET A 184 -0.09 -22.11 -4.41
N ASN A 185 -0.03 -23.34 -3.97
CA ASN A 185 -1.24 -24.10 -3.71
C ASN A 185 -1.99 -23.50 -2.50
N SER A 186 -3.25 -23.10 -2.67
CA SER A 186 -4.04 -22.44 -1.62
C SER A 186 -4.32 -23.35 -0.40
N ASN A 187 -4.20 -24.67 -0.56
CA ASN A 187 -4.41 -25.61 0.54
C ASN A 187 -3.13 -25.90 1.31
N SER A 188 -2.07 -26.33 0.62
CA SER A 188 -0.80 -26.76 1.25
C SER A 188 0.19 -25.62 1.43
N LEU A 189 -0.02 -24.46 0.80
CA LEU A 189 0.92 -23.34 0.69
C LEU A 189 2.22 -23.67 -0.07
N ALA A 190 2.37 -24.86 -0.61
CA ALA A 190 3.56 -25.22 -1.38
C ALA A 190 3.72 -24.30 -2.59
N ILE A 191 4.91 -23.75 -2.78
CA ILE A 191 5.26 -22.92 -3.94
C ILE A 191 5.30 -23.83 -5.16
N GLN A 192 4.42 -23.54 -6.13
CA GLN A 192 4.29 -24.26 -7.39
C GLN A 192 5.11 -23.61 -8.52
N SER A 193 5.21 -22.28 -8.48
CA SER A 193 6.00 -21.50 -9.43
C SER A 193 6.59 -20.29 -8.75
N LYS A 194 7.81 -19.92 -9.10
CA LYS A 194 8.45 -18.68 -8.69
C LYS A 194 9.13 -18.00 -9.87
N LYS A 195 9.00 -16.69 -9.97
CA LYS A 195 9.66 -15.87 -11.00
C LYS A 195 10.24 -14.61 -10.39
N TYR A 196 11.40 -14.24 -10.92
CA TYR A 196 12.05 -12.99 -10.60
C TYR A 196 12.24 -12.22 -11.90
N ASN A 197 11.51 -11.11 -12.00
CA ASN A 197 11.48 -10.25 -13.17
C ASN A 197 12.37 -9.02 -12.91
N PRO A 198 13.56 -8.92 -13.50
CA PRO A 198 14.39 -7.72 -13.35
C PRO A 198 13.70 -6.52 -13.97
N PHE A 199 13.98 -5.33 -13.45
CA PHE A 199 13.49 -4.10 -14.07
C PHE A 199 14.02 -3.98 -15.49
N SER A 200 13.12 -3.64 -16.42
CA SER A 200 13.44 -3.51 -17.83
C SER A 200 14.30 -2.27 -18.09
N LYS A 201 14.99 -2.26 -19.25
CA LYS A 201 15.71 -1.07 -19.73
C LYS A 201 14.79 0.13 -19.80
N GLN A 202 13.56 -0.02 -20.31
CA GLN A 202 12.57 1.06 -20.39
C GLN A 202 12.27 1.65 -19.01
N PHE A 203 12.11 0.81 -17.99
CA PHE A 203 11.91 1.29 -16.62
C PHE A 203 13.09 2.11 -16.10
N MET A 204 14.32 1.65 -16.35
CA MET A 204 15.53 2.36 -15.94
C MET A 204 15.69 3.68 -16.69
N ASP A 205 15.38 3.70 -17.98
CA ASP A 205 15.37 4.92 -18.79
C ASP A 205 14.30 5.90 -18.31
N ASP A 206 13.09 5.44 -17.98
CA ASP A 206 12.02 6.29 -17.42
C ASP A 206 12.47 6.93 -16.10
N LYS A 207 13.14 6.14 -15.22
CA LYS A 207 13.53 6.62 -13.89
C LYS A 207 14.76 7.54 -13.94
N PHE A 208 15.82 7.11 -14.59
CA PHE A 208 17.12 7.76 -14.53
C PHE A 208 17.53 8.50 -15.80
N GLY A 209 16.85 8.25 -16.92
CA GLY A 209 17.10 8.91 -18.23
C GLY A 209 18.32 8.38 -18.96
N ARG A 210 18.96 7.38 -18.46
CA ARG A 210 20.11 6.69 -19.07
C ARG A 210 20.34 5.35 -18.38
N GLU A 211 20.99 4.44 -19.09
CA GLU A 211 21.48 3.22 -18.48
C GLU A 211 22.60 3.56 -17.49
N VAL A 212 22.37 3.31 -16.20
CA VAL A 212 23.34 3.51 -15.13
C VAL A 212 23.20 2.36 -14.14
N ASP A 213 24.28 2.05 -13.43
CA ASP A 213 24.27 1.22 -12.22
C ASP A 213 23.50 1.93 -11.07
N ALA A 214 22.38 2.54 -11.42
CA ALA A 214 21.55 3.24 -10.46
C ALA A 214 20.62 2.26 -9.75
N VAL A 215 20.35 2.54 -8.50
CA VAL A 215 19.67 1.62 -7.61
C VAL A 215 18.29 2.12 -7.26
N VAL A 216 17.29 1.31 -7.49
CA VAL A 216 15.92 1.57 -7.06
C VAL A 216 15.80 1.28 -5.57
N LYS A 217 15.35 2.25 -4.77
CA LYS A 217 15.27 2.15 -3.31
C LYS A 217 13.96 2.71 -2.78
N ASN A 218 13.69 2.41 -1.51
CA ASN A 218 12.61 3.02 -0.73
C ASN A 218 11.22 2.86 -1.33
N LEU A 219 10.97 1.82 -2.12
CA LEU A 219 9.65 1.56 -2.66
C LEU A 219 8.73 1.00 -1.57
N ILE A 220 7.57 1.60 -1.43
CA ILE A 220 6.46 1.05 -0.68
C ILE A 220 5.37 0.61 -1.64
N PHE A 221 4.85 -0.57 -1.38
CA PHE A 221 3.70 -1.10 -2.10
C PHE A 221 2.46 -0.20 -1.86
N LYS A 222 1.68 0.07 -2.91
CA LYS A 222 0.44 0.86 -2.81
C LYS A 222 -0.78 0.04 -3.15
N ASP A 223 -0.86 -0.49 -4.36
CA ASP A 223 -2.07 -1.17 -4.82
C ASP A 223 -1.79 -2.26 -5.85
N ILE A 224 -2.75 -3.17 -5.98
CA ILE A 224 -2.83 -4.19 -7.05
C ILE A 224 -4.18 -4.07 -7.73
N HIS A 225 -4.19 -4.16 -9.04
CA HIS A 225 -5.37 -4.30 -9.87
C HIS A 225 -5.27 -5.57 -10.71
N ILE A 226 -6.32 -6.37 -10.71
CA ILE A 226 -6.43 -7.55 -11.57
C ILE A 226 -7.28 -7.15 -12.78
N THR A 227 -6.68 -7.25 -13.96
CA THR A 227 -7.36 -6.90 -15.21
C THR A 227 -8.35 -7.99 -15.63
N PRO A 228 -9.27 -7.72 -16.59
CA PRO A 228 -10.15 -8.74 -17.16
C PRO A 228 -9.39 -9.96 -17.70
N ASN A 229 -8.21 -9.76 -18.28
CA ASN A 229 -7.32 -10.81 -18.80
C ASN A 229 -6.53 -11.56 -17.69
N LYS A 230 -6.84 -11.29 -16.41
CA LYS A 230 -6.16 -11.84 -15.23
C LYS A 230 -4.70 -11.44 -15.10
N ASP A 231 -4.28 -10.41 -15.82
CA ASP A 231 -2.98 -9.80 -15.59
C ASP A 231 -2.98 -9.05 -14.25
N ILE A 232 -1.82 -8.97 -13.64
CA ILE A 232 -1.64 -8.33 -12.34
C ILE A 232 -0.94 -6.99 -12.57
N VAL A 233 -1.64 -5.88 -12.35
CA VAL A 233 -1.04 -4.55 -12.37
C VAL A 233 -0.71 -4.14 -10.94
N PHE A 234 0.53 -3.85 -10.74
CA PHE A 234 1.16 -3.55 -9.46
C PHE A 234 1.55 -2.07 -9.43
N SER A 235 1.31 -1.38 -8.32
CA SER A 235 1.78 0.00 -8.13
C SER A 235 2.50 0.18 -6.80
N ALA A 236 3.53 1.02 -6.84
CA ALA A 236 4.34 1.38 -5.69
C ALA A 236 4.81 2.83 -5.78
N GLU A 237 5.27 3.37 -4.68
CA GLU A 237 5.78 4.74 -4.58
C GLU A 237 7.11 4.77 -3.85
N GLU A 238 8.02 5.59 -4.32
CA GLU A 238 9.25 5.87 -3.59
C GLU A 238 8.92 6.79 -2.40
N TYR A 239 9.06 6.23 -1.19
CA TYR A 239 8.70 6.90 0.05
C TYR A 239 9.81 6.78 1.07
N PHE A 240 10.17 7.91 1.68
CA PHE A 240 11.10 7.95 2.80
C PHE A 240 10.86 9.17 3.69
N VAL A 241 11.36 9.10 4.90
CA VAL A 241 11.22 10.16 5.91
C VAL A 241 12.60 10.72 6.22
N THR A 242 12.72 12.05 6.20
CA THR A 242 13.91 12.74 6.68
C THR A 242 13.58 13.56 7.92
N LYS A 243 14.55 13.69 8.82
CA LYS A 243 14.46 14.59 9.97
C LYS A 243 15.19 15.87 9.64
N GLY A 244 14.54 16.98 9.89
CA GLY A 244 15.09 18.33 9.75
C GLY A 244 14.94 19.10 11.04
N GLU A 245 15.59 20.24 11.13
CA GLU A 245 15.49 21.17 12.25
C GLU A 245 14.82 22.44 11.77
N GLU A 246 13.84 22.91 12.54
CA GLU A 246 13.26 24.23 12.38
C GLU A 246 13.46 25.01 13.67
N PHE A 247 13.80 26.30 13.52
CA PHE A 247 13.87 27.23 14.61
C PHE A 247 12.59 28.07 14.59
N ASP A 248 11.84 28.04 15.67
CA ASP A 248 10.76 28.97 15.93
C ASP A 248 11.11 29.88 17.12
N GLY A 249 10.28 30.84 17.43
CA GLY A 249 10.53 31.79 18.54
C GLY A 249 10.74 31.13 19.90
N ASN A 250 10.44 29.83 20.03
CA ASN A 250 10.55 29.04 21.27
C ASN A 250 11.77 28.11 21.27
N GLY A 251 12.59 28.11 20.20
CA GLY A 251 13.82 27.33 20.11
C GLY A 251 13.87 26.33 18.94
N ARG A 252 14.74 25.32 19.07
CA ARG A 252 14.99 24.29 18.07
C ARG A 252 13.94 23.18 18.16
N ARG A 253 13.24 22.91 17.05
CA ARG A 253 12.29 21.82 16.92
C ARG A 253 12.73 20.83 15.84
N ILE A 254 12.74 19.54 16.15
CA ILE A 254 12.94 18.48 15.15
C ILE A 254 11.61 18.26 14.45
N ILE A 255 11.63 18.34 13.12
CA ILE A 255 10.49 18.06 12.27
C ILE A 255 10.76 16.86 11.37
N GLU A 256 9.72 16.07 11.10
CA GLU A 256 9.78 15.01 10.10
C GLU A 256 9.22 15.53 8.77
N LYS A 257 9.95 15.23 7.69
CA LYS A 257 9.54 15.51 6.31
C LYS A 257 9.29 14.19 5.61
N PHE A 258 8.10 14.02 5.09
CA PHE A 258 7.64 12.84 4.38
C PHE A 258 7.76 13.09 2.89
N HIS A 259 8.57 12.29 2.21
CA HIS A 259 8.83 12.38 0.78
C HIS A 259 8.00 11.35 0.05
N TYR A 260 7.21 11.79 -0.93
CA TYR A 260 6.40 10.99 -1.84
C TYR A 260 6.92 11.25 -3.25
N ASN A 261 7.86 10.42 -3.69
CA ASN A 261 8.57 10.61 -4.94
C ASN A 261 7.99 9.74 -6.06
N ASP A 262 8.85 9.19 -6.91
CA ASP A 262 8.49 8.46 -8.11
C ASP A 262 7.42 7.39 -7.87
N ILE A 263 6.54 7.22 -8.87
CA ILE A 263 5.56 6.14 -8.89
C ILE A 263 6.06 5.05 -9.84
N VAL A 264 6.01 3.82 -9.36
CA VAL A 264 6.35 2.63 -10.13
C VAL A 264 5.07 1.87 -10.43
N CYS A 265 4.85 1.58 -11.71
CA CYS A 265 3.79 0.68 -12.14
C CYS A 265 4.37 -0.45 -12.97
N ALA A 266 3.88 -1.67 -12.80
CA ALA A 266 4.28 -2.80 -13.61
C ALA A 266 3.10 -3.75 -13.84
N LYS A 267 3.10 -4.43 -14.99
CA LYS A 267 2.11 -5.43 -15.37
C LYS A 267 2.78 -6.78 -15.52
N LEU A 268 2.29 -7.76 -14.78
CA LEU A 268 2.66 -9.16 -14.90
C LEU A 268 1.52 -9.91 -15.58
N SER A 269 1.86 -10.92 -16.41
CA SER A 269 0.88 -11.89 -16.89
C SER A 269 0.30 -12.71 -15.74
N ALA A 270 -0.80 -13.40 -15.97
CA ALA A 270 -1.37 -14.35 -15.01
C ALA A 270 -0.38 -15.47 -14.60
N GLN A 271 0.66 -15.70 -15.39
CA GLN A 271 1.75 -16.65 -15.13
C GLN A 271 2.96 -16.02 -14.46
N GLY A 272 2.91 -14.70 -14.18
CA GLY A 272 3.96 -13.97 -13.48
C GLY A 272 5.11 -13.45 -14.35
N ASP A 273 4.98 -13.44 -15.68
CA ASP A 273 5.97 -12.84 -16.58
C ASP A 273 5.73 -11.33 -16.69
N MET A 274 6.77 -10.52 -16.60
CA MET A 274 6.65 -9.08 -16.75
C MET A 274 6.30 -8.70 -18.20
N LYS A 275 5.14 -8.07 -18.40
CA LYS A 275 4.74 -7.49 -19.67
C LYS A 275 5.37 -6.12 -19.89
N TRP A 276 5.31 -5.29 -18.86
CA TRP A 276 5.96 -3.97 -18.83
C TRP A 276 6.19 -3.48 -17.39
N ALA A 277 7.13 -2.56 -17.23
CA ALA A 277 7.33 -1.77 -16.02
C ALA A 277 7.62 -0.32 -16.42
N ARG A 278 7.03 0.65 -15.74
CA ARG A 278 7.14 2.08 -16.00
C ARG A 278 7.43 2.85 -14.72
N ASN A 279 8.21 3.91 -14.84
CA ASN A 279 8.43 4.87 -13.77
C ASN A 279 7.87 6.24 -14.15
N ILE A 280 7.09 6.81 -13.25
CA ILE A 280 6.56 8.17 -13.37
C ILE A 280 7.35 9.04 -12.42
N ASN A 281 8.10 10.00 -12.99
CA ASN A 281 8.93 10.89 -12.18
C ASN A 281 8.05 11.91 -11.46
N LYS A 282 8.09 11.88 -10.15
CA LYS A 282 7.32 12.76 -9.27
C LYS A 282 8.15 13.15 -8.05
N THR A 283 7.93 14.33 -7.50
CA THR A 283 8.52 14.74 -6.23
C THR A 283 7.58 15.60 -5.42
N GLU A 284 7.30 15.17 -4.21
CA GLU A 284 6.47 15.87 -3.23
C GLU A 284 7.04 15.70 -1.82
N VAL A 285 6.89 16.74 -1.01
CA VAL A 285 7.32 16.73 0.40
C VAL A 285 6.23 17.33 1.27
N THR A 286 5.85 16.65 2.34
CA THR A 286 4.92 17.18 3.33
C THR A 286 5.48 17.04 4.75
N LYS A 287 5.02 17.91 5.64
CA LYS A 287 5.32 17.86 7.09
C LYS A 287 4.17 17.28 7.90
N GLY A 288 3.08 16.93 7.27
CA GLY A 288 1.84 16.53 7.95
C GLY A 288 1.01 15.54 7.14
N ASP A 289 -0.28 15.83 7.00
CA ASP A 289 -1.23 14.92 6.37
C ASP A 289 -0.88 14.60 4.91
N ALA A 290 -0.73 13.33 4.61
CA ALA A 290 -0.45 12.81 3.28
C ALA A 290 -1.66 12.84 2.31
N ALA A 291 -2.83 13.26 2.76
CA ALA A 291 -4.05 13.22 1.96
C ALA A 291 -3.95 14.02 0.65
N TYR A 292 -3.13 15.08 0.66
CA TYR A 292 -2.90 15.97 -0.48
C TYR A 292 -1.64 15.62 -1.28
N ALA A 293 -0.86 14.65 -0.81
CA ALA A 293 0.35 14.15 -1.46
C ALA A 293 0.15 12.70 -1.91
N SER A 294 1.17 12.10 -2.56
CA SER A 294 1.08 10.75 -3.10
C SER A 294 0.12 10.69 -4.32
N TYR A 295 -0.59 9.59 -4.51
CA TYR A 295 -1.50 9.38 -5.63
C TYR A 295 -2.60 8.41 -5.28
N SER A 296 -3.62 8.35 -6.13
CA SER A 296 -4.56 7.24 -6.21
C SER A 296 -4.52 6.59 -7.58
N ILE A 297 -4.94 5.35 -7.65
CA ILE A 297 -4.96 4.55 -8.86
C ILE A 297 -6.34 3.96 -9.08
N PHE A 298 -6.76 3.89 -10.35
CA PHE A 298 -8.01 3.29 -10.77
C PHE A 298 -7.78 2.48 -12.04
N GLY A 299 -8.15 1.20 -12.00
CA GLY A 299 -8.12 0.32 -13.17
C GLY A 299 -9.47 0.30 -13.87
N HIS A 300 -9.48 0.48 -15.18
CA HIS A 300 -10.66 0.34 -16.03
C HIS A 300 -10.31 -0.48 -17.27
N GLY A 301 -10.89 -1.65 -17.38
CA GLY A 301 -10.48 -2.64 -18.37
C GLY A 301 -9.00 -3.01 -18.21
N GLU A 302 -8.24 -2.88 -19.28
CA GLU A 302 -6.78 -3.14 -19.29
C GLU A 302 -5.94 -1.90 -19.00
N ASP A 303 -6.58 -0.72 -18.90
CA ASP A 303 -5.94 0.57 -18.68
C ASP A 303 -5.88 0.94 -17.20
N MET A 304 -4.87 1.70 -16.82
CA MET A 304 -4.69 2.25 -15.49
C MET A 304 -4.70 3.78 -15.51
N PHE A 305 -5.36 4.38 -14.54
CA PHE A 305 -5.44 5.82 -14.36
C PHE A 305 -4.90 6.20 -12.99
N LEU A 306 -3.89 7.07 -12.97
CA LEU A 306 -3.31 7.60 -11.75
C LEU A 306 -3.68 9.08 -11.62
N PHE A 307 -4.07 9.47 -10.42
CA PHE A 307 -4.43 10.86 -10.10
C PHE A 307 -3.41 11.42 -9.12
N ILE A 308 -2.81 12.54 -9.48
CA ILE A 308 -1.77 13.21 -8.69
C ILE A 308 -2.04 14.72 -8.61
N ASN A 309 -1.60 15.32 -7.52
CA ASN A 309 -1.46 16.76 -7.43
C ASN A 309 -0.11 17.21 -8.02
N SER A 310 -0.09 18.31 -8.75
CA SER A 310 1.15 18.88 -9.30
C SER A 310 1.05 20.40 -9.47
N GLY A 311 2.18 21.04 -9.74
CA GLY A 311 2.23 22.42 -10.21
C GLY A 311 1.56 22.60 -11.58
N GLU A 312 1.57 23.83 -12.09
CA GLU A 312 0.82 24.17 -13.31
C GLU A 312 1.26 23.36 -14.54
N ASN A 313 2.57 23.16 -14.69
CA ASN A 313 3.13 22.41 -15.81
C ASN A 313 4.16 21.40 -15.33
N PRO A 314 4.07 20.14 -15.79
CA PRO A 314 5.13 19.17 -15.57
C PRO A 314 6.45 19.66 -16.16
N GLN A 315 7.54 19.45 -15.45
CA GLN A 315 8.88 19.82 -15.91
C GLN A 315 9.37 18.81 -16.95
N LYS A 316 9.79 19.30 -18.12
CA LYS A 316 10.51 18.47 -19.10
C LYS A 316 11.90 18.13 -18.55
N LEU A 317 12.26 16.86 -18.61
CA LEU A 317 13.58 16.34 -18.34
C LEU A 317 14.27 15.91 -19.64
N SER A 318 15.52 15.44 -19.56
CA SER A 318 16.19 14.81 -20.70
C SER A 318 15.43 13.55 -21.17
N ASN A 319 15.60 13.17 -22.43
CA ASN A 319 15.00 11.98 -23.06
C ASN A 319 13.47 11.96 -22.99
N GLU A 320 12.83 13.11 -23.26
CA GLU A 320 11.38 13.29 -23.31
C GLU A 320 10.62 12.91 -22.02
N ARG A 321 11.33 12.63 -20.96
CA ARG A 321 10.72 12.38 -19.65
C ARG A 321 10.10 13.65 -19.08
N ILE A 322 9.11 13.46 -18.23
CA ILE A 322 8.46 14.55 -17.50
C ILE A 322 8.52 14.30 -16.00
N MET A 323 8.68 15.38 -15.23
CA MET A 323 8.66 15.38 -13.79
C MET A 323 7.45 16.14 -13.27
N PHE A 324 6.62 15.47 -12.50
CA PHE A 324 5.54 16.11 -11.76
C PHE A 324 6.08 16.63 -10.43
N LYS A 325 6.04 17.94 -10.25
CA LYS A 325 6.53 18.60 -9.05
C LYS A 325 5.39 19.18 -8.24
N GLN A 326 5.52 19.13 -6.95
CA GLN A 326 4.62 19.85 -6.05
C GLN A 326 4.58 21.33 -6.42
N GLY A 327 3.39 21.86 -6.59
CA GLY A 327 3.20 23.29 -6.89
C GLY A 327 3.43 24.18 -5.67
N TYR A 328 3.79 25.42 -5.91
CA TYR A 328 3.85 26.45 -4.86
C TYR A 328 2.45 27.00 -4.51
N SER A 329 1.46 26.71 -5.34
CA SER A 329 0.09 27.12 -5.11
C SER A 329 -0.52 26.40 -3.90
N ARG A 330 -1.37 27.14 -3.16
CA ARG A 330 -2.20 26.52 -2.13
C ARG A 330 -3.26 25.57 -2.70
N ASN A 331 -3.51 25.66 -4.02
CA ASN A 331 -4.40 24.80 -4.79
C ASN A 331 -3.58 24.14 -5.89
N PRO A 332 -3.09 22.91 -5.71
CA PRO A 332 -2.43 22.19 -6.78
C PRO A 332 -3.43 21.81 -7.88
N ASN A 333 -2.94 21.75 -9.11
CA ASN A 333 -3.68 21.15 -10.21
C ASN A 333 -3.76 19.63 -10.04
N VAL A 334 -4.83 19.03 -10.49
CA VAL A 334 -4.93 17.55 -10.54
C VAL A 334 -4.63 17.10 -11.97
N PHE A 335 -3.67 16.20 -12.08
CA PHE A 335 -3.35 15.52 -13.33
C PHE A 335 -3.84 14.08 -13.27
N VAL A 336 -4.33 13.59 -14.41
CA VAL A 336 -4.53 12.17 -14.66
C VAL A 336 -3.42 11.67 -15.58
N ILE A 337 -2.82 10.53 -15.19
CA ILE A 337 -1.84 9.83 -16.01
C ILE A 337 -2.47 8.51 -16.39
N LYS A 338 -2.57 8.23 -17.68
CA LYS A 338 -3.06 6.97 -18.20
C LYS A 338 -1.87 6.11 -18.59
N ILE A 339 -1.91 4.84 -18.20
CA ILE A 339 -1.04 3.78 -18.69
C ILE A 339 -1.95 2.79 -19.43
N ASP A 340 -1.73 2.64 -20.72
CA ASP A 340 -2.52 1.73 -21.54
C ASP A 340 -2.12 0.25 -21.35
N GLU A 341 -2.85 -0.65 -21.97
CA GLU A 341 -2.58 -2.11 -21.94
C GLU A 341 -1.12 -2.45 -22.25
N LYS A 342 -0.48 -1.70 -23.16
CA LYS A 342 0.90 -1.91 -23.65
C LYS A 342 1.95 -1.22 -22.77
N GLY A 343 1.53 -0.45 -21.76
CA GLY A 343 2.42 0.33 -20.91
C GLY A 343 2.77 1.71 -21.45
N ASN A 344 2.09 2.23 -22.49
CA ASN A 344 2.32 3.58 -22.95
C ASN A 344 1.74 4.59 -21.98
N LEU A 345 2.53 5.64 -21.70
CA LEU A 345 2.15 6.71 -20.78
C LEU A 345 1.58 7.92 -21.55
N SER A 346 0.46 8.43 -21.08
CA SER A 346 -0.06 9.72 -21.47
C SER A 346 -0.58 10.47 -20.24
N HIS A 347 -0.66 11.78 -20.29
CA HIS A 347 -1.15 12.58 -19.17
C HIS A 347 -1.96 13.78 -19.63
N LYS A 348 -2.87 14.21 -18.76
CA LYS A 348 -3.71 15.39 -18.99
C LYS A 348 -3.96 16.11 -17.67
N LYS A 349 -3.98 17.44 -17.69
CA LYS A 349 -4.53 18.23 -16.58
C LYS A 349 -6.03 17.98 -16.53
N LEU A 350 -6.51 17.43 -15.44
CA LEU A 350 -7.92 17.11 -15.22
C LEU A 350 -8.66 18.26 -14.55
N ILE A 351 -8.02 18.91 -13.57
CA ILE A 351 -8.60 19.99 -12.79
C ILE A 351 -7.56 21.11 -12.69
N ASP A 352 -7.96 22.31 -13.11
CA ASP A 352 -7.16 23.53 -12.97
C ASP A 352 -7.38 24.13 -11.57
N ASP A 353 -6.32 24.65 -10.96
CA ASP A 353 -6.37 25.29 -9.63
C ASP A 353 -7.24 26.55 -9.61
N LYS A 354 -7.53 27.14 -10.79
CA LYS A 354 -8.42 28.29 -10.95
C LYS A 354 -9.90 27.91 -10.92
N GLU A 355 -10.21 26.66 -11.34
CA GLU A 355 -11.57 26.12 -11.35
C GLU A 355 -12.00 25.63 -9.97
N VAL A 356 -11.13 24.91 -9.28
CA VAL A 356 -11.37 24.34 -7.94
C VAL A 356 -10.50 25.05 -6.92
N ARG A 357 -11.09 25.97 -6.17
CA ARG A 357 -10.37 26.80 -5.18
C ARG A 357 -9.99 26.09 -3.89
N LEU A 358 -10.15 24.77 -3.80
CA LEU A 358 -9.82 23.95 -2.63
C LEU A 358 -8.83 22.85 -3.02
N PRO A 359 -7.82 22.59 -2.18
CA PRO A 359 -6.90 21.49 -2.43
C PRO A 359 -7.63 20.14 -2.35
N ILE A 360 -7.38 19.27 -3.32
CA ILE A 360 -8.01 17.97 -3.48
C ILE A 360 -7.15 16.89 -2.80
N MET A 361 -7.78 16.05 -2.01
CA MET A 361 -7.14 14.91 -1.34
C MET A 361 -7.00 13.75 -2.31
N VAL A 362 -6.03 13.82 -3.22
CA VAL A 362 -5.86 12.85 -4.32
C VAL A 362 -5.51 11.44 -3.85
N SER A 363 -4.89 11.27 -2.69
CA SER A 363 -4.51 9.95 -2.18
C SER A 363 -5.64 9.19 -1.46
N ARG A 364 -6.79 9.81 -1.27
CA ARG A 364 -7.91 9.24 -0.51
C ARG A 364 -9.25 9.39 -1.23
N PRO A 365 -9.39 8.94 -2.49
CA PRO A 365 -10.68 8.93 -3.15
C PRO A 365 -11.59 7.87 -2.52
N PHE A 366 -12.88 8.12 -2.59
CA PHE A 366 -13.85 7.04 -2.54
C PHE A 366 -14.00 6.48 -3.96
N VAL A 367 -13.79 5.18 -4.12
CA VAL A 367 -13.82 4.50 -5.42
C VAL A 367 -15.10 3.66 -5.51
N ASP A 368 -15.93 3.96 -6.50
CA ASP A 368 -17.06 3.15 -6.88
C ASP A 368 -16.75 2.46 -8.21
N LYS A 369 -16.29 1.22 -8.13
CA LYS A 369 -15.93 0.42 -9.31
C LYS A 369 -17.16 0.01 -10.15
N ALA A 370 -18.35 -0.06 -9.55
CA ALA A 370 -19.55 -0.47 -10.25
C ALA A 370 -20.06 0.60 -11.23
N SER A 371 -19.81 1.85 -10.93
CA SER A 371 -20.19 3.00 -11.76
C SER A 371 -19.03 3.75 -12.39
N ASP A 372 -17.81 3.20 -12.32
CA ASP A 372 -16.56 3.84 -12.79
C ASP A 372 -16.37 5.27 -12.28
N ASN A 373 -16.74 5.51 -11.03
CA ASN A 373 -16.62 6.81 -10.40
C ASN A 373 -15.55 6.85 -9.31
N LEU A 374 -14.85 8.00 -9.25
CA LEU A 374 -14.04 8.39 -8.11
C LEU A 374 -14.62 9.68 -7.51
N LEU A 375 -14.77 9.69 -6.20
CA LEU A 375 -15.15 10.88 -5.45
C LEU A 375 -13.95 11.37 -4.65
N PHE A 376 -13.46 12.54 -5.02
CA PHE A 376 -12.40 13.22 -4.29
C PHE A 376 -12.98 14.23 -3.32
N TYR A 377 -12.41 14.26 -2.12
CA TYR A 377 -12.74 15.26 -1.13
C TYR A 377 -11.73 16.41 -1.21
N ALA A 378 -12.23 17.63 -1.21
CA ALA A 378 -11.43 18.85 -1.15
C ALA A 378 -11.76 19.64 0.11
N LYS A 379 -10.75 20.14 0.82
CA LYS A 379 -10.94 20.85 2.08
C LYS A 379 -9.90 21.94 2.28
N ARG A 380 -10.35 23.10 2.76
CA ARG A 380 -9.50 24.17 3.31
C ARG A 380 -10.21 24.85 4.47
N GLY A 381 -9.71 24.67 5.69
CA GLY A 381 -10.38 25.14 6.90
C GLY A 381 -11.78 24.53 7.01
N THR A 382 -12.79 25.38 7.10
CA THR A 382 -14.21 24.97 7.18
C THR A 382 -14.85 24.68 5.81
N LYS A 383 -14.24 25.16 4.71
CA LYS A 383 -14.75 24.95 3.35
C LYS A 383 -14.47 23.52 2.89
N LYS A 384 -15.48 22.87 2.35
CA LYS A 384 -15.46 21.49 1.90
C LYS A 384 -16.15 21.38 0.53
N GLN A 385 -15.65 20.50 -0.33
CA GLN A 385 -16.21 20.20 -1.64
C GLN A 385 -15.97 18.73 -1.98
N MET A 386 -16.87 18.12 -2.73
CA MET A 386 -16.65 16.82 -3.33
C MET A 386 -16.55 17.00 -4.85
N VAL A 387 -15.58 16.34 -5.45
CA VAL A 387 -15.36 16.34 -6.90
C VAL A 387 -15.53 14.90 -7.38
N ARG A 388 -16.48 14.70 -8.29
CA ARG A 388 -16.70 13.39 -8.92
C ARG A 388 -15.96 13.35 -10.26
N VAL A 389 -15.19 12.32 -10.46
CA VAL A 389 -14.56 11.98 -11.73
C VAL A 389 -15.16 10.66 -12.21
N ASN A 390 -15.67 10.65 -13.44
CA ASN A 390 -16.18 9.45 -14.10
C ASN A 390 -15.18 9.02 -15.17
N ILE A 391 -14.83 7.74 -15.19
CA ILE A 391 -13.90 7.14 -16.15
C ILE A 391 -14.73 6.48 -17.26
N GLY A 392 -14.44 6.81 -18.52
CA GLY A 392 -15.09 6.16 -19.67
C GLY A 392 -16.30 6.90 -20.27
N VAL A 393 -16.74 8.00 -19.67
CA VAL A 393 -17.78 8.86 -20.27
C VAL A 393 -17.10 10.07 -20.91
N ALA A 394 -17.27 10.24 -22.23
CA ALA A 394 -16.91 11.49 -22.88
C ALA A 394 -17.68 12.65 -22.21
N PRO A 395 -17.06 13.84 -21.99
CA PRO A 395 -17.77 14.98 -21.48
C PRO A 395 -18.98 15.26 -22.38
N SER A 396 -20.18 15.28 -21.82
CA SER A 396 -21.33 15.85 -22.51
C SER A 396 -21.00 17.31 -22.83
N GLU A 397 -21.12 17.70 -24.09
CA GLU A 397 -20.97 19.11 -24.42
C GLU A 397 -21.87 19.95 -23.52
N PRO A 398 -21.35 21.08 -22.96
CA PRO A 398 -22.18 21.93 -22.17
C PRO A 398 -23.38 22.38 -23.01
N SER A 399 -24.58 22.09 -22.58
CA SER A 399 -25.80 22.62 -23.14
C SER A 399 -25.67 24.15 -23.16
N LYS A 400 -25.68 24.71 -24.36
CA LYS A 400 -25.62 26.16 -24.60
C LYS A 400 -26.81 26.89 -23.96
#